data_5e021426f5f99515da61eb75f468c1ab
#
_entry.id   5e021426f5f99515da61eb75f468c1ab
#
_cell.length_a   1.000
_cell.length_b   1.000
_cell.length_c   1.000
_cell.angle_alpha   90.00
_cell.angle_beta   90.00
_cell.angle_gamma   90.00
#
_symmetry.space_group_name_H-M   'P 1'
#
loop_
_entity.id
_entity.type
_entity.pdbx_description
1 polymer ?
#
loop_
_entity_poly.entity_id
_entity_poly.type
_entity_poly.pdbx_seq_one_letter_code
_entity_poly.pdbx_strand_id
1 'polypeptide(L)'
;MTEQPRTTRRFKAVSAEPSTPLDADELLLLARRYCDEGMYDESIHLYEMAEKLRPGSVALRINLARARDLQKVAEEARYATIRQEVVGERGRDEIDASQYVGLAQYYMAKDQTSKAIELLEIAKIKTPNNYRPFEILGRLYYSQGEWNAAHEEVARARKLNPFDRGLAEISGRIEFELKSFDRALDDFIDAFLLATDQKGEQTEPVRRMINTLKRIHNIDATDLNARIKLRVDQLQLATERLELRKENLFRLDGRKDVKEILQKITRATEKREDLITTSHDLRRLAVFQHMKDEQIFRLSKFARVEGFTGGDYVFREEDRSMDFYVVKDGRIEIRKETPFGPQILGVLTTDTIFGEMNFIDRAHRSSDAIAIEASACYTFSFSALDQLMDEDKELAVGLHWAFWRSLAEKVRDANEQLKLFFQEDAKRGAGRKRADGKRETKQVTVRSEDKVDLFRERGLSAAEMKLLATFSTEERFRAGSMIFREGEKGDKLYIVLDGRVRISKFIPGVGEEALTVLDRGDFFGEMALIDDKPRSADAKAHENDATVLSIDRATLNEILSMDPHASLQFLNLLCRMISRRLREINDKIVQWKYMSGGF
;
A
#
# COMPACT_ATOMS: atom_id res chain seq x y z
N MET A 1 29.96 61.33 -3.97
CA MET A 1 29.75 60.13 -4.85
C MET A 1 29.37 59.01 -3.92
N THR A 2 28.10 58.79 -3.83
CA THR A 2 27.45 57.86 -2.89
C THR A 2 27.26 56.52 -3.63
N GLU A 3 27.98 55.47 -3.20
CA GLU A 3 27.74 54.11 -3.66
C GLU A 3 26.49 53.54 -2.98
N GLN A 4 25.50 53.20 -3.80
CA GLN A 4 24.32 52.48 -3.38
C GLN A 4 24.64 50.99 -3.13
N PRO A 5 24.04 50.33 -2.15
CA PRO A 5 24.23 48.92 -1.91
C PRO A 5 23.59 48.09 -3.01
N ARG A 6 24.37 47.16 -3.55
CA ARG A 6 23.95 46.20 -4.58
C ARG A 6 22.79 45.33 -4.06
N THR A 7 21.67 45.49 -4.69
CA THR A 7 20.50 44.62 -4.53
C THR A 7 20.85 43.16 -4.81
N THR A 8 20.60 42.31 -3.84
CA THR A 8 20.64 40.85 -3.96
C THR A 8 19.74 40.39 -5.09
N ARG A 9 20.34 39.98 -6.20
CA ARG A 9 19.63 39.23 -7.24
C ARG A 9 19.23 37.86 -6.66
N ARG A 10 17.95 37.68 -6.35
CA ARG A 10 17.36 36.36 -6.20
C ARG A 10 17.49 35.65 -7.53
N PHE A 11 18.41 34.72 -7.63
CA PHE A 11 18.41 33.75 -8.70
C PHE A 11 17.25 32.80 -8.49
N LYS A 12 16.37 32.69 -9.50
CA LYS A 12 15.36 31.64 -9.59
C LYS A 12 16.07 30.30 -9.43
N ALA A 13 15.62 29.51 -8.48
CA ALA A 13 15.96 28.11 -8.43
C ALA A 13 15.68 27.50 -9.80
N VAL A 14 16.69 26.92 -10.40
CA VAL A 14 16.53 26.12 -11.61
C VAL A 14 15.77 24.87 -11.21
N SER A 15 14.47 24.89 -11.37
CA SER A 15 13.61 23.73 -11.29
C SER A 15 13.70 22.98 -12.62
N ALA A 16 14.79 22.30 -12.83
CA ALA A 16 14.89 21.18 -13.75
C ALA A 16 15.63 20.10 -12.98
N GLU A 17 14.92 19.08 -12.54
CA GLU A 17 15.56 17.84 -12.10
C GLU A 17 16.43 17.35 -13.25
N PRO A 18 17.74 17.17 -13.03
CA PRO A 18 18.59 16.56 -14.05
C PRO A 18 18.10 15.11 -14.23
N SER A 19 17.87 14.74 -15.46
CA SER A 19 17.41 13.39 -15.85
C SER A 19 18.43 12.27 -15.59
N THR A 20 19.56 12.59 -14.98
CA THR A 20 20.59 11.66 -14.47
C THR A 20 21.05 12.13 -13.09
N PRO A 21 21.21 11.25 -12.10
CA PRO A 21 21.76 11.63 -10.80
C PRO A 21 23.19 12.14 -11.00
N LEU A 22 23.48 13.32 -10.43
CA LEU A 22 24.82 13.93 -10.47
C LEU A 22 25.85 12.98 -9.84
N ASP A 23 27.01 12.85 -10.46
CA ASP A 23 28.10 12.08 -9.89
C ASP A 23 28.85 12.85 -8.78
N ALA A 24 29.77 12.18 -8.08
CA ALA A 24 30.49 12.75 -6.95
C ALA A 24 31.38 13.93 -7.37
N ASP A 25 31.90 13.96 -8.60
CA ASP A 25 32.79 15.04 -9.10
C ASP A 25 31.96 16.27 -9.52
N GLU A 26 30.79 16.06 -10.10
CA GLU A 26 29.83 17.13 -10.42
C GLU A 26 29.28 17.80 -9.14
N LEU A 27 28.93 17.01 -8.14
CA LEU A 27 28.50 17.51 -6.81
C LEU A 27 29.62 18.31 -6.14
N LEU A 28 30.88 17.87 -6.26
CA LEU A 28 32.03 18.55 -5.69
C LEU A 28 32.30 19.90 -6.38
N LEU A 29 32.15 19.97 -7.71
CA LEU A 29 32.31 21.21 -8.47
C LEU A 29 31.21 22.21 -8.09
N LEU A 30 29.99 21.77 -7.99
CA LEU A 30 28.85 22.60 -7.61
C LEU A 30 28.96 23.09 -6.16
N ALA A 31 29.37 22.22 -5.23
CA ALA A 31 29.60 22.56 -3.84
C ALA A 31 30.69 23.65 -3.68
N ARG A 32 31.79 23.57 -4.44
CA ARG A 32 32.83 24.60 -4.44
C ARG A 32 32.27 25.93 -4.90
N ARG A 33 31.51 25.95 -5.98
CA ARG A 33 30.89 27.16 -6.51
C ARG A 33 29.99 27.83 -5.49
N TYR A 34 29.12 27.07 -4.82
CA TYR A 34 28.24 27.60 -3.75
C TYR A 34 29.06 28.12 -2.57
N CYS A 35 30.17 27.47 -2.20
CA CYS A 35 31.07 27.93 -1.16
C CYS A 35 31.73 29.29 -1.52
N ASP A 36 32.15 29.46 -2.77
CA ASP A 36 32.78 30.70 -3.26
C ASP A 36 31.73 31.84 -3.38
N GLU A 37 30.47 31.53 -3.60
CA GLU A 37 29.34 32.47 -3.63
C GLU A 37 28.82 32.82 -2.21
N GLY A 38 29.36 32.21 -1.17
CA GLY A 38 28.97 32.45 0.24
C GLY A 38 27.71 31.71 0.67
N MET A 39 27.21 30.75 -0.14
CA MET A 39 26.06 29.92 0.14
C MET A 39 26.51 28.64 0.85
N TYR A 40 26.91 28.78 2.11
CA TYR A 40 27.61 27.74 2.85
C TYR A 40 26.70 26.54 3.21
N ASP A 41 25.41 26.76 3.50
CA ASP A 41 24.46 25.69 3.84
C ASP A 41 24.26 24.73 2.66
N GLU A 42 24.05 25.28 1.46
CA GLU A 42 23.89 24.53 0.23
C GLU A 42 25.20 23.82 -0.16
N SER A 43 26.32 24.50 0.02
CA SER A 43 27.66 23.93 -0.23
C SER A 43 27.91 22.72 0.68
N ILE A 44 27.65 22.82 1.97
CA ILE A 44 27.81 21.74 2.95
C ILE A 44 26.95 20.55 2.56
N HIS A 45 25.68 20.79 2.22
CA HIS A 45 24.75 19.73 1.81
C HIS A 45 25.26 18.96 0.58
N LEU A 46 25.77 19.66 -0.43
CA LEU A 46 26.32 19.04 -1.63
C LEU A 46 27.61 18.25 -1.35
N TYR A 47 28.48 18.74 -0.45
CA TYR A 47 29.67 17.98 -0.02
C TYR A 47 29.27 16.70 0.75
N GLU A 48 28.23 16.73 1.57
CA GLU A 48 27.73 15.56 2.28
C GLU A 48 27.12 14.52 1.32
N MET A 49 26.41 14.98 0.27
CA MET A 49 25.94 14.09 -0.80
C MET A 49 27.10 13.43 -1.55
N ALA A 50 28.13 14.22 -1.92
CA ALA A 50 29.31 13.70 -2.61
C ALA A 50 30.10 12.70 -1.72
N GLU A 51 30.15 12.91 -0.41
CA GLU A 51 30.79 11.98 0.53
C GLU A 51 30.04 10.65 0.62
N LYS A 52 28.71 10.65 0.55
CA LYS A 52 27.90 9.41 0.49
C LYS A 52 28.19 8.60 -0.78
N LEU A 53 28.42 9.27 -1.92
CA LEU A 53 28.76 8.60 -3.19
C LEU A 53 30.22 8.12 -3.25
N ARG A 54 31.14 8.80 -2.53
CA ARG A 54 32.58 8.45 -2.50
C ARG A 54 33.10 8.46 -1.06
N PRO A 55 32.71 7.47 -0.24
CA PRO A 55 33.11 7.43 1.17
C PRO A 55 34.62 7.26 1.31
N GLY A 56 35.18 8.02 2.27
CA GLY A 56 36.62 7.94 2.58
C GLY A 56 37.52 8.90 1.79
N SER A 57 36.98 9.72 0.91
CA SER A 57 37.74 10.74 0.17
C SER A 57 38.27 11.83 1.12
N VAL A 58 39.60 11.92 1.25
CA VAL A 58 40.27 12.92 2.10
C VAL A 58 40.00 14.33 1.59
N ALA A 59 39.99 14.54 0.26
CA ALA A 59 39.71 15.82 -0.35
C ALA A 59 38.30 16.35 -0.07
N LEU A 60 37.27 15.45 -0.09
CA LEU A 60 35.90 15.82 0.26
C LEU A 60 35.77 16.25 1.73
N ARG A 61 36.39 15.50 2.65
CA ARG A 61 36.37 15.83 4.08
C ARG A 61 37.07 17.17 4.37
N ILE A 62 38.18 17.47 3.70
CA ILE A 62 38.87 18.75 3.85
C ILE A 62 37.98 19.90 3.35
N ASN A 63 37.33 19.75 2.19
CA ASN A 63 36.46 20.78 1.64
C ASN A 63 35.21 21.00 2.47
N LEU A 64 34.60 19.92 3.00
CA LEU A 64 33.46 19.98 3.91
C LEU A 64 33.83 20.69 5.22
N ALA A 65 34.96 20.35 5.82
CA ALA A 65 35.48 21.05 7.00
C ALA A 65 35.70 22.53 6.74
N ARG A 66 36.33 22.87 5.61
CA ARG A 66 36.55 24.27 5.19
C ARG A 66 35.24 25.03 4.98
N ALA A 67 34.21 24.43 4.36
CA ALA A 67 32.91 25.06 4.17
C ALA A 67 32.24 25.35 5.51
N ARG A 68 32.31 24.42 6.47
CA ARG A 68 31.80 24.60 7.86
C ARG A 68 32.54 25.68 8.61
N ASP A 69 33.88 25.76 8.46
CA ASP A 69 34.66 26.83 9.08
C ASP A 69 34.34 28.22 8.49
N LEU A 70 34.16 28.32 7.15
CA LEU A 70 33.74 29.57 6.50
C LEU A 70 32.32 29.97 6.89
N GLN A 71 31.38 29.03 7.02
CA GLN A 71 30.04 29.27 7.56
C GLN A 71 30.14 29.90 8.96
N LYS A 72 30.93 29.29 9.86
CA LYS A 72 31.11 29.77 11.23
C LYS A 72 31.71 31.18 11.26
N VAL A 73 32.73 31.47 10.41
CA VAL A 73 33.32 32.80 10.30
C VAL A 73 32.30 33.82 9.79
N ALA A 74 31.49 33.46 8.78
CA ALA A 74 30.42 34.34 8.28
C ALA A 74 29.34 34.63 9.31
N GLU A 75 28.92 33.63 10.08
CA GLU A 75 28.02 33.80 11.22
C GLU A 75 28.64 34.71 12.30
N GLU A 76 29.90 34.49 12.68
CA GLU A 76 30.59 35.33 13.64
C GLU A 76 30.71 36.80 13.17
N ALA A 77 31.01 37.04 11.89
CA ALA A 77 31.04 38.39 11.31
C ALA A 77 29.66 39.03 11.31
N ARG A 78 28.59 38.28 11.00
CA ARG A 78 27.22 38.75 11.05
C ARG A 78 26.82 39.15 12.48
N TYR A 79 27.17 38.32 13.47
CA TYR A 79 26.89 38.63 14.89
C TYR A 79 27.76 39.75 15.44
N ALA A 80 29.01 39.89 14.96
CA ALA A 80 29.84 41.03 15.31
C ALA A 80 29.26 42.37 14.81
N THR A 81 28.72 42.38 13.57
CA THR A 81 28.01 43.55 13.02
C THR A 81 26.77 43.89 13.83
N ILE A 82 25.93 42.89 14.15
CA ILE A 82 24.75 43.06 15.02
C ILE A 82 25.17 43.58 16.39
N ARG A 83 26.25 43.07 16.98
CA ARG A 83 26.80 43.52 18.25
C ARG A 83 27.28 44.96 18.21
N GLN A 84 27.91 45.38 17.14
CA GLN A 84 28.42 46.75 16.94
C GLN A 84 27.28 47.74 16.73
N GLU A 85 26.21 47.35 16.02
CA GLU A 85 24.98 48.13 15.86
C GLU A 85 24.18 48.24 17.15
N VAL A 86 24.15 47.19 17.97
CA VAL A 86 23.37 47.09 19.20
C VAL A 86 24.04 47.78 20.40
N VAL A 87 25.38 47.75 20.47
CA VAL A 87 26.15 48.28 21.64
C VAL A 87 26.79 49.63 21.36
N GLY A 88 26.91 50.02 20.06
CA GLY A 88 27.76 51.17 19.68
C GLY A 88 27.25 52.58 19.94
N GLU A 89 25.92 52.83 19.97
CA GLU A 89 25.42 54.22 20.01
C GLU A 89 24.15 54.46 20.87
N ARG A 90 23.50 53.40 21.43
CA ARG A 90 22.20 53.55 22.15
C ARG A 90 22.22 52.87 23.51
N GLY A 91 21.65 53.53 24.49
CA GLY A 91 21.52 53.01 25.84
C GLY A 91 20.69 51.71 25.88
N ARG A 92 20.92 50.84 26.89
CA ARG A 92 20.26 49.51 27.05
C ARG A 92 18.73 49.50 26.92
N ASP A 93 18.07 50.66 27.06
CA ASP A 93 16.61 50.78 27.04
C ASP A 93 15.99 50.95 25.64
N GLU A 94 16.80 51.16 24.61
CA GLU A 94 16.35 51.33 23.21
C GLU A 94 16.54 50.09 22.33
N ILE A 95 17.03 48.99 22.89
CA ILE A 95 17.27 47.75 22.16
C ILE A 95 15.95 47.00 21.92
N ASP A 96 15.62 46.66 20.64
CA ASP A 96 14.45 45.88 20.31
C ASP A 96 14.61 44.40 20.79
N ALA A 97 13.51 43.77 21.16
CA ALA A 97 13.52 42.41 21.68
C ALA A 97 14.08 41.38 20.70
N SER A 98 13.96 41.58 19.39
CA SER A 98 14.56 40.74 18.36
C SER A 98 16.10 40.75 18.41
N GLN A 99 16.67 41.88 18.83
CA GLN A 99 18.12 42.04 18.97
C GLN A 99 18.64 41.33 20.22
N TYR A 100 17.88 41.29 21.31
CA TYR A 100 18.23 40.47 22.49
C TYR A 100 18.24 38.99 22.17
N VAL A 101 17.29 38.51 21.36
CA VAL A 101 17.25 37.12 20.90
C VAL A 101 18.47 36.80 20.02
N GLY A 102 18.83 37.67 19.07
CA GLY A 102 20.01 37.52 18.24
C GLY A 102 21.31 37.47 19.04
N LEU A 103 21.44 38.35 20.04
CA LEU A 103 22.60 38.38 20.95
C LEU A 103 22.64 37.11 21.83
N ALA A 104 21.53 36.61 22.29
CA ALA A 104 21.46 35.37 23.06
C ALA A 104 21.93 34.17 22.22
N GLN A 105 21.48 34.09 20.98
CA GLN A 105 21.94 33.03 20.04
C GLN A 105 23.46 33.11 19.78
N TYR A 106 24.00 34.34 19.65
CA TYR A 106 25.45 34.52 19.54
C TYR A 106 26.20 33.99 20.76
N TYR A 107 25.71 34.30 21.99
CA TYR A 107 26.35 33.82 23.23
C TYR A 107 26.20 32.30 23.39
N MET A 108 25.10 31.72 22.92
CA MET A 108 24.92 30.27 22.88
C MET A 108 25.97 29.60 21.96
N ALA A 109 26.20 30.17 20.78
CA ALA A 109 27.23 29.69 19.85
C ALA A 109 28.67 29.81 20.41
N LYS A 110 28.88 30.69 21.41
CA LYS A 110 30.14 30.83 22.17
C LYS A 110 30.18 30.06 23.47
N ASP A 111 29.23 29.18 23.69
CA ASP A 111 29.10 28.38 24.93
C ASP A 111 28.96 29.21 26.23
N GLN A 112 28.56 30.46 26.08
CA GLN A 112 28.30 31.40 27.20
C GLN A 112 26.83 31.37 27.59
N THR A 113 26.37 30.23 28.03
CA THR A 113 24.97 29.90 28.29
C THR A 113 24.31 30.85 29.33
N SER A 114 25.02 31.22 30.40
CA SER A 114 24.48 32.10 31.44
C SER A 114 24.11 33.50 30.90
N LYS A 115 24.95 34.04 30.00
CA LYS A 115 24.65 35.35 29.37
C LYS A 115 23.50 35.24 28.37
N ALA A 116 23.39 34.13 27.69
CA ALA A 116 22.26 33.88 26.79
C ALA A 116 20.94 33.82 27.53
N ILE A 117 20.89 33.13 28.69
CA ILE A 117 19.72 33.08 29.55
C ILE A 117 19.32 34.49 30.02
N GLU A 118 20.28 35.28 30.51
CA GLU A 118 20.02 36.67 31.00
C GLU A 118 19.37 37.52 29.88
N LEU A 119 19.92 37.45 28.66
CA LEU A 119 19.38 38.21 27.53
C LEU A 119 17.99 37.73 27.09
N LEU A 120 17.72 36.44 27.14
CA LEU A 120 16.41 35.88 26.82
C LEU A 120 15.36 36.24 27.87
N GLU A 121 15.73 36.27 29.16
CA GLU A 121 14.85 36.73 30.22
C GLU A 121 14.47 38.22 30.03
N ILE A 122 15.42 39.07 29.65
CA ILE A 122 15.15 40.47 29.30
C ILE A 122 14.19 40.53 28.09
N ALA A 123 14.42 39.69 27.05
CA ALA A 123 13.57 39.66 25.88
C ALA A 123 12.13 39.24 26.22
N LYS A 124 11.92 38.29 27.16
CA LYS A 124 10.61 37.88 27.66
C LYS A 124 9.85 39.01 28.30
N ILE A 125 10.55 39.80 29.14
CA ILE A 125 9.95 40.96 29.84
C ILE A 125 9.53 42.03 28.83
N LYS A 126 10.40 42.33 27.84
CA LYS A 126 10.12 43.36 26.82
C LYS A 126 9.06 42.96 25.81
N THR A 127 8.96 41.67 25.50
CA THR A 127 7.97 41.13 24.51
C THR A 127 7.30 39.86 25.02
N PRO A 128 6.38 39.98 26.00
CA PRO A 128 5.72 38.81 26.63
C PRO A 128 4.82 38.03 25.68
N ASN A 129 4.52 38.59 24.51
CA ASN A 129 3.69 37.96 23.48
C ASN A 129 4.52 37.36 22.31
N ASN A 130 5.85 37.47 22.33
CA ASN A 130 6.75 36.84 21.36
C ASN A 130 7.15 35.46 21.87
N TYR A 131 6.86 34.40 21.10
CA TYR A 131 7.14 33.03 21.50
C TYR A 131 8.63 32.67 21.45
N ARG A 132 9.45 33.34 20.60
CA ARG A 132 10.84 32.97 20.35
C ARG A 132 11.76 32.98 21.58
N PRO A 133 11.74 33.97 22.47
CA PRO A 133 12.55 33.90 23.70
C PRO A 133 12.23 32.69 24.56
N PHE A 134 10.95 32.34 24.69
CA PHE A 134 10.49 31.17 25.43
C PHE A 134 10.90 29.85 24.73
N GLU A 135 10.82 29.77 23.39
CA GLU A 135 11.27 28.64 22.63
C GLU A 135 12.76 28.35 22.88
N ILE A 136 13.60 29.38 22.74
CA ILE A 136 15.04 29.21 22.85
C ILE A 136 15.45 28.84 24.28
N LEU A 137 14.85 29.46 25.29
CA LEU A 137 15.06 29.06 26.68
C LEU A 137 14.65 27.65 26.96
N GLY A 138 13.49 27.23 26.47
CA GLY A 138 13.01 25.86 26.63
C GLY A 138 13.93 24.81 26.00
N ARG A 139 14.47 25.08 24.79
CA ARG A 139 15.47 24.25 24.15
C ARG A 139 16.79 24.20 24.91
N LEU A 140 17.19 25.34 25.49
CA LEU A 140 18.40 25.46 26.29
C LEU A 140 18.30 24.64 27.56
N TYR A 141 17.22 24.79 28.34
CA TYR A 141 16.95 24.01 29.54
C TYR A 141 16.82 22.49 29.22
N TYR A 142 16.18 22.16 28.08
CA TYR A 142 16.12 20.77 27.63
C TYR A 142 17.52 20.18 27.40
N SER A 143 18.44 20.94 26.77
CA SER A 143 19.80 20.49 26.55
C SER A 143 20.62 20.30 27.83
N GLN A 144 20.23 21.00 28.91
CA GLN A 144 20.85 20.91 30.24
C GLN A 144 20.25 19.82 31.13
N GLY A 145 19.17 19.16 30.68
CA GLY A 145 18.45 18.16 31.48
C GLY A 145 17.50 18.77 32.53
N GLU A 146 17.24 20.08 32.46
CA GLU A 146 16.33 20.78 33.36
C GLU A 146 14.89 20.69 32.83
N TRP A 147 14.32 19.50 32.88
CA TRP A 147 13.04 19.17 32.24
C TRP A 147 11.87 20.02 32.69
N ASN A 148 11.78 20.37 33.98
CA ASN A 148 10.69 21.21 34.52
C ASN A 148 10.76 22.65 34.00
N ALA A 149 11.93 23.27 34.01
CA ALA A 149 12.15 24.59 33.47
C ALA A 149 11.90 24.61 31.95
N ALA A 150 12.37 23.60 31.24
CA ALA A 150 12.11 23.43 29.81
C ALA A 150 10.60 23.32 29.51
N HIS A 151 9.84 22.57 30.32
CA HIS A 151 8.40 22.43 30.21
C HIS A 151 7.67 23.77 30.33
N GLU A 152 7.98 24.57 31.37
CA GLU A 152 7.34 25.86 31.58
C GLU A 152 7.54 26.82 30.40
N GLU A 153 8.76 26.92 29.91
CA GLU A 153 9.11 27.79 28.78
C GLU A 153 8.48 27.32 27.47
N VAL A 154 8.58 26.04 27.15
CA VAL A 154 7.99 25.49 25.92
C VAL A 154 6.46 25.53 25.97
N ALA A 155 5.83 25.26 27.10
CA ALA A 155 4.39 25.39 27.26
C ALA A 155 3.90 26.84 27.04
N ARG A 156 4.69 27.82 27.47
CA ARG A 156 4.39 29.23 27.20
C ARG A 156 4.58 29.55 25.72
N ALA A 157 5.65 29.10 25.10
CA ALA A 157 5.90 29.26 23.66
C ALA A 157 4.76 28.66 22.83
N ARG A 158 4.29 27.47 23.18
CA ARG A 158 3.17 26.78 22.48
C ARG A 158 1.84 27.50 22.62
N LYS A 159 1.56 28.11 23.78
CA LYS A 159 0.37 28.95 23.93
C LYS A 159 0.39 30.18 23.02
N LEU A 160 1.59 30.71 22.76
CA LEU A 160 1.78 31.87 21.89
C LEU A 160 1.82 31.47 20.41
N ASN A 161 2.40 30.33 20.09
CA ASN A 161 2.45 29.78 18.72
C ASN A 161 2.14 28.27 18.71
N PRO A 162 0.85 27.86 18.66
CA PRO A 162 0.44 26.47 18.67
C PRO A 162 0.71 25.75 17.34
N PHE A 163 1.07 26.48 16.27
CA PHE A 163 1.26 25.94 14.92
C PHE A 163 2.72 25.67 14.55
N ASP A 164 3.64 25.85 15.50
CA ASP A 164 5.04 25.52 15.28
C ASP A 164 5.29 24.04 15.55
N ARG A 165 5.61 23.30 14.46
CA ARG A 165 5.92 21.87 14.53
C ARG A 165 7.09 21.58 15.47
N GLY A 166 8.16 22.41 15.40
CA GLY A 166 9.36 22.21 16.21
C GLY A 166 9.08 22.38 17.71
N LEU A 167 8.19 23.31 18.06
CA LEU A 167 7.70 23.47 19.44
C LEU A 167 6.87 22.28 19.89
N ALA A 168 6.01 21.73 19.04
CA ALA A 168 5.24 20.53 19.37
C ALA A 168 6.17 19.32 19.57
N GLU A 169 7.17 19.14 18.71
CA GLU A 169 8.12 18.05 18.82
C GLU A 169 8.97 18.13 20.09
N ILE A 170 9.53 19.33 20.43
CA ILE A 170 10.33 19.49 21.64
C ILE A 170 9.48 19.34 22.92
N SER A 171 8.23 19.82 22.88
CA SER A 171 7.27 19.61 23.98
C SER A 171 7.04 18.11 24.22
N GLY A 172 6.77 17.33 23.17
CA GLY A 172 6.60 15.88 23.29
C GLY A 172 7.82 15.16 23.87
N ARG A 173 9.03 15.61 23.53
CA ARG A 173 10.27 15.06 24.11
C ARG A 173 10.40 15.40 25.59
N ILE A 174 10.10 16.64 25.98
CA ILE A 174 10.12 17.08 27.39
C ILE A 174 9.09 16.29 28.21
N GLU A 175 7.87 16.17 27.73
CA GLU A 175 6.82 15.40 28.40
C GLU A 175 7.19 13.91 28.54
N PHE A 176 7.90 13.39 27.56
CA PHE A 176 8.42 12.00 27.62
C PHE A 176 9.45 11.83 28.74
N GLU A 177 10.41 12.76 28.89
CA GLU A 177 11.40 12.74 29.99
C GLU A 177 10.74 12.92 31.36
N LEU A 178 9.69 13.75 31.43
CA LEU A 178 8.86 13.93 32.63
C LEU A 178 7.91 12.75 32.91
N LYS A 179 7.95 11.68 32.09
CA LYS A 179 7.07 10.50 32.16
C LYS A 179 5.58 10.81 32.03
N SER A 180 5.25 11.97 31.51
CA SER A 180 3.88 12.39 31.16
C SER A 180 3.49 11.87 29.78
N PHE A 181 3.48 10.56 29.61
CA PHE A 181 3.39 9.91 28.30
C PHE A 181 2.12 10.24 27.50
N ASP A 182 1.00 10.49 28.18
CA ASP A 182 -0.23 10.92 27.52
C ASP A 182 -0.08 12.28 26.84
N ARG A 183 0.54 13.24 27.53
CA ARG A 183 0.82 14.56 26.97
C ARG A 183 1.88 14.48 25.88
N ALA A 184 2.91 13.65 26.08
CA ALA A 184 3.92 13.40 25.07
C ALA A 184 3.30 12.88 23.76
N LEU A 185 2.33 11.96 23.86
CA LEU A 185 1.63 11.43 22.68
C LEU A 185 0.83 12.53 21.97
N ASP A 186 0.10 13.37 22.70
CA ASP A 186 -0.65 14.48 22.13
C ASP A 186 0.26 15.48 21.42
N ASP A 187 1.40 15.80 22.00
CA ASP A 187 2.38 16.72 21.43
C ASP A 187 3.06 16.16 20.18
N PHE A 188 3.38 14.86 20.17
CA PHE A 188 3.89 14.21 18.95
C PHE A 188 2.82 14.09 17.86
N ILE A 189 1.56 13.90 18.21
CA ILE A 189 0.45 13.97 17.26
C ILE A 189 0.38 15.36 16.63
N ASP A 190 0.46 16.43 17.43
CA ASP A 190 0.49 17.80 16.93
C ASP A 190 1.68 18.03 15.99
N ALA A 191 2.88 17.58 16.37
CA ALA A 191 4.08 17.69 15.56
C ALA A 191 3.93 16.94 14.21
N PHE A 192 3.24 15.82 14.21
CA PHE A 192 2.93 15.05 13.00
C PHE A 192 1.90 15.77 12.12
N LEU A 193 0.82 16.30 12.72
CA LEU A 193 -0.24 17.01 12.00
C LEU A 193 0.27 18.30 11.34
N LEU A 194 1.19 19.02 12.02
CA LEU A 194 1.79 20.27 11.54
C LEU A 194 2.92 20.06 10.52
N ALA A 195 3.30 18.82 10.21
CA ALA A 195 4.32 18.56 9.22
C ALA A 195 3.83 18.85 7.80
N THR A 196 4.61 19.57 7.01
CA THR A 196 4.30 19.89 5.60
C THR A 196 4.47 18.68 4.68
N ASP A 197 5.34 17.75 5.04
CA ASP A 197 5.54 16.46 4.36
C ASP A 197 5.34 15.32 5.37
N GLN A 198 4.17 14.69 5.32
CA GLN A 198 3.81 13.59 6.23
C GLN A 198 4.51 12.27 5.92
N LYS A 199 5.13 12.14 4.74
CA LYS A 199 5.85 10.93 4.30
C LYS A 199 7.37 11.09 4.31
N GLY A 200 7.89 12.29 4.56
CA GLY A 200 9.31 12.60 4.47
C GLY A 200 10.15 12.08 5.65
N GLU A 201 11.47 12.06 5.45
CA GLU A 201 12.44 11.68 6.50
C GLU A 201 12.29 12.49 7.80
N GLN A 202 11.81 13.72 7.71
CA GLN A 202 11.62 14.59 8.88
C GLN A 202 10.51 14.14 9.82
N THR A 203 9.52 13.39 9.35
CA THR A 203 8.40 12.89 10.18
C THR A 203 8.68 11.53 10.79
N GLU A 204 9.66 10.81 10.31
CA GLU A 204 9.98 9.47 10.77
C GLU A 204 10.33 9.39 12.27
N PRO A 205 11.15 10.30 12.84
CA PRO A 205 11.40 10.30 14.28
C PRO A 205 10.14 10.48 15.13
N VAL A 206 9.24 11.36 14.69
CA VAL A 206 7.96 11.63 15.39
C VAL A 206 7.05 10.40 15.30
N ARG A 207 6.96 9.74 14.16
CA ARG A 207 6.20 8.49 14.01
C ARG A 207 6.70 7.38 14.92
N ARG A 208 8.03 7.23 15.05
CA ARG A 208 8.62 6.25 15.95
C ARG A 208 8.21 6.51 17.40
N MET A 209 8.22 7.78 17.82
CA MET A 209 7.78 8.15 19.17
C MET A 209 6.30 7.86 19.39
N ILE A 210 5.42 8.21 18.44
CA ILE A 210 3.99 7.88 18.50
C ILE A 210 3.80 6.36 18.61
N ASN A 211 4.48 5.56 17.79
CA ASN A 211 4.39 4.10 17.82
C ASN A 211 4.91 3.51 19.15
N THR A 212 5.97 4.09 19.72
CA THR A 212 6.52 3.67 21.01
C THR A 212 5.51 3.95 22.12
N LEU A 213 4.95 5.17 22.18
CA LEU A 213 3.95 5.55 23.17
C LEU A 213 2.66 4.73 23.02
N LYS A 214 2.24 4.46 21.79
CA LYS A 214 1.11 3.58 21.51
C LYS A 214 1.28 2.20 22.13
N ARG A 215 2.48 1.62 22.04
CA ARG A 215 2.80 0.31 22.64
C ARG A 215 2.84 0.37 24.17
N ILE A 216 3.45 1.41 24.75
CA ILE A 216 3.53 1.63 26.21
C ILE A 216 2.14 1.67 26.84
N HIS A 217 1.20 2.38 26.20
CA HIS A 217 -0.16 2.58 26.71
C HIS A 217 -1.20 1.58 26.17
N ASN A 218 -0.78 0.62 25.35
CA ASN A 218 -1.67 -0.36 24.72
C ASN A 218 -2.87 0.30 24.00
N ILE A 219 -2.61 1.44 23.32
CA ILE A 219 -3.64 2.21 22.61
C ILE A 219 -3.95 1.51 21.29
N ASP A 220 -5.20 1.20 21.04
CA ASP A 220 -5.62 0.62 19.78
C ASP A 220 -5.74 1.68 18.66
N ALA A 221 -6.09 1.25 17.44
CA ALA A 221 -6.19 2.16 16.31
C ALA A 221 -7.39 3.12 16.43
N THR A 222 -8.46 2.70 17.07
CA THR A 222 -9.69 3.48 17.25
C THR A 222 -9.45 4.62 18.22
N ASP A 223 -8.82 4.31 19.37
CA ASP A 223 -8.47 5.29 20.39
C ASP A 223 -7.47 6.32 19.85
N LEU A 224 -6.46 5.87 19.10
CA LEU A 224 -5.51 6.78 18.47
C LEU A 224 -6.20 7.74 17.49
N ASN A 225 -7.16 7.25 16.70
CA ASN A 225 -7.87 8.08 15.75
C ASN A 225 -8.80 9.10 16.44
N ALA A 226 -9.50 8.70 17.49
CA ALA A 226 -10.30 9.60 18.30
C ALA A 226 -9.43 10.73 18.89
N ARG A 227 -8.24 10.39 19.35
CA ARG A 227 -7.26 11.33 19.87
C ARG A 227 -6.74 12.29 18.81
N ILE A 228 -6.42 11.80 17.62
CA ILE A 228 -6.02 12.63 16.47
C ILE A 228 -7.13 13.61 16.11
N LYS A 229 -8.38 13.17 16.06
CA LYS A 229 -9.54 14.03 15.77
C LYS A 229 -9.65 15.15 16.80
N LEU A 230 -9.57 14.82 18.08
CA LEU A 230 -9.59 15.81 19.17
C LEU A 230 -8.48 16.85 19.01
N ARG A 231 -7.26 16.44 18.60
CA ARG A 231 -6.14 17.38 18.40
C ARG A 231 -6.39 18.31 17.21
N VAL A 232 -6.96 17.79 16.10
CA VAL A 232 -7.37 18.63 14.96
C VAL A 232 -8.40 19.68 15.38
N ASP A 233 -9.44 19.30 16.13
CA ASP A 233 -10.46 20.21 16.63
C ASP A 233 -9.86 21.31 17.52
N GLN A 234 -8.90 20.95 18.38
CA GLN A 234 -8.19 21.91 19.24
C GLN A 234 -7.32 22.89 18.45
N LEU A 235 -6.66 22.44 17.38
CA LEU A 235 -5.89 23.32 16.49
C LEU A 235 -6.81 24.27 15.71
N GLN A 236 -7.99 23.81 15.28
CA GLN A 236 -9.01 24.65 14.64
C GLN A 236 -9.51 25.75 15.59
N LEU A 237 -9.88 25.38 16.82
CA LEU A 237 -10.27 26.34 17.87
C LEU A 237 -9.17 27.35 18.19
N ALA A 238 -7.90 26.93 18.15
CA ALA A 238 -6.77 27.83 18.35
C ALA A 238 -6.67 28.87 17.22
N THR A 239 -6.98 28.46 15.96
CA THR A 239 -7.02 29.41 14.83
C THR A 239 -8.11 30.45 14.98
N GLU A 240 -9.34 30.05 15.32
CA GLU A 240 -10.45 30.98 15.54
C GLU A 240 -10.13 31.98 16.63
N ARG A 241 -9.50 31.56 17.73
CA ARG A 241 -9.10 32.45 18.83
C ARG A 241 -8.02 33.44 18.41
N LEU A 242 -7.11 33.09 17.52
CA LEU A 242 -6.07 33.98 17.00
C LEU A 242 -6.63 34.97 15.99
N GLU A 243 -7.56 34.58 15.13
CA GLU A 243 -8.27 35.47 14.20
C GLU A 243 -9.11 36.52 14.94
N LEU A 244 -9.79 36.14 16.04
CA LEU A 244 -10.59 37.04 16.86
C LEU A 244 -9.77 38.09 17.61
N ARG A 245 -8.49 37.86 17.91
CA ARG A 245 -7.64 38.79 18.65
C ARG A 245 -7.15 40.00 17.85
N LYS A 246 -7.37 40.05 16.52
CA LYS A 246 -6.97 41.16 15.62
C LYS A 246 -5.55 41.72 15.81
N GLU A 247 -4.71 41.06 16.59
CA GLU A 247 -3.33 41.44 16.81
C GLU A 247 -2.48 40.71 15.79
N ASN A 248 -1.87 41.47 14.88
CA ASN A 248 -0.87 41.02 13.89
C ASN A 248 0.43 40.47 14.56
N LEU A 249 0.29 39.58 15.55
CA LEU A 249 1.41 39.02 16.31
C LEU A 249 2.16 37.94 15.58
N PHE A 250 1.62 37.42 14.47
CA PHE A 250 2.25 36.42 13.66
C PHE A 250 2.37 36.88 12.19
N ARG A 251 3.43 37.62 11.88
CA ARG A 251 4.01 37.44 10.54
C ARG A 251 4.64 36.07 10.52
N LEU A 252 3.89 35.11 10.01
CA LEU A 252 4.42 33.83 9.55
C LEU A 252 5.28 34.14 8.32
N ASP A 253 6.50 34.59 8.54
CA ASP A 253 7.43 34.99 7.48
C ASP A 253 7.53 33.86 6.47
N GLY A 254 6.91 34.04 5.28
CA GLY A 254 6.97 33.14 4.13
C GLY A 254 6.18 31.85 4.24
N ARG A 255 5.39 31.61 5.30
CA ARG A 255 4.55 30.42 5.43
C ARG A 255 3.14 30.69 4.91
N LYS A 256 2.59 29.69 4.23
CA LYS A 256 1.22 29.69 3.75
C LYS A 256 0.23 29.90 4.90
N ASP A 257 -0.89 30.53 4.59
CA ASP A 257 -1.98 30.84 5.50
C ASP A 257 -2.32 29.62 6.39
N VAL A 258 -2.46 29.86 7.69
CA VAL A 258 -2.87 28.85 8.69
C VAL A 258 -4.14 28.13 8.25
N LYS A 259 -5.06 28.86 7.60
CA LYS A 259 -6.28 28.30 7.02
C LYS A 259 -6.00 27.23 5.95
N GLU A 260 -4.98 27.43 5.11
CA GLU A 260 -4.55 26.43 4.10
C GLU A 260 -3.93 25.19 4.77
N ILE A 261 -3.16 25.39 5.86
CA ILE A 261 -2.59 24.31 6.65
C ILE A 261 -3.70 23.47 7.29
N LEU A 262 -4.68 24.15 7.93
CA LEU A 262 -5.82 23.45 8.53
C LEU A 262 -6.69 22.73 7.52
N GLN A 263 -6.95 23.34 6.36
CA GLN A 263 -7.66 22.65 5.27
C GLN A 263 -6.92 21.39 4.81
N LYS A 264 -5.58 21.43 4.76
CA LYS A 264 -4.78 20.22 4.44
C LYS A 264 -4.86 19.18 5.53
N ILE A 265 -4.82 19.59 6.81
CA ILE A 265 -4.96 18.69 7.96
C ILE A 265 -6.35 18.04 7.95
N THR A 266 -7.42 18.84 7.79
CA THR A 266 -8.81 18.35 7.73
C THR A 266 -8.97 17.34 6.58
N ARG A 267 -8.54 17.68 5.36
CA ARG A 267 -8.57 16.75 4.21
C ARG A 267 -7.75 15.50 4.43
N ALA A 268 -6.60 15.61 5.10
CA ALA A 268 -5.77 14.44 5.43
C ALA A 268 -6.43 13.55 6.49
N THR A 269 -7.16 14.13 7.43
CA THR A 269 -7.90 13.41 8.47
C THR A 269 -9.14 12.72 7.88
N GLU A 270 -9.93 13.44 7.06
CA GLU A 270 -11.06 12.88 6.31
C GLU A 270 -10.60 11.70 5.45
N LYS A 271 -9.54 11.87 4.66
CA LYS A 271 -8.96 10.80 3.86
C LYS A 271 -8.48 9.60 4.70
N ARG A 272 -8.07 9.82 5.94
CA ARG A 272 -7.65 8.76 6.86
C ARG A 272 -8.86 8.05 7.48
N GLU A 273 -9.92 8.78 7.83
CA GLU A 273 -11.19 8.20 8.28
C GLU A 273 -11.82 7.36 7.17
N ASP A 274 -11.82 7.85 5.93
CA ASP A 274 -12.26 7.10 4.76
C ASP A 274 -11.45 5.80 4.57
N LEU A 275 -10.12 5.86 4.75
CA LEU A 275 -9.26 4.68 4.65
C LEU A 275 -9.54 3.66 5.74
N ILE A 276 -9.84 4.09 6.97
CA ILE A 276 -10.17 3.20 8.08
C ILE A 276 -11.54 2.58 7.85
N THR A 277 -12.52 3.37 7.43
CA THR A 277 -13.85 2.89 7.06
C THR A 277 -13.74 1.88 5.93
N THR A 278 -12.99 2.19 4.87
CA THR A 278 -12.75 1.28 3.74
C THR A 278 -12.05 0.00 4.18
N SER A 279 -11.05 0.08 5.05
CA SER A 279 -10.36 -1.10 5.59
C SER A 279 -11.31 -1.99 6.40
N HIS A 280 -12.14 -1.39 7.25
CA HIS A 280 -13.14 -2.11 8.04
C HIS A 280 -14.22 -2.74 7.15
N ASP A 281 -14.67 -2.04 6.12
CA ASP A 281 -15.60 -2.56 5.13
C ASP A 281 -14.99 -3.75 4.38
N LEU A 282 -13.77 -3.62 3.85
CA LEU A 282 -13.07 -4.70 3.15
C LEU A 282 -12.85 -5.92 4.05
N ARG A 283 -12.59 -5.71 5.35
CA ARG A 283 -12.42 -6.80 6.32
C ARG A 283 -13.67 -7.64 6.50
N ARG A 284 -14.85 -7.06 6.33
CA ARG A 284 -16.14 -7.76 6.43
C ARG A 284 -16.44 -8.63 5.21
N LEU A 285 -15.80 -8.36 4.08
CA LEU A 285 -16.03 -9.11 2.86
C LEU A 285 -15.45 -10.53 2.99
N ALA A 286 -16.28 -11.55 2.72
CA ALA A 286 -15.90 -12.95 2.82
C ALA A 286 -14.72 -13.30 1.91
N VAL A 287 -14.60 -12.61 0.77
CA VAL A 287 -13.50 -12.81 -0.20
C VAL A 287 -12.12 -12.51 0.38
N PHE A 288 -12.03 -11.62 1.39
CA PHE A 288 -10.76 -11.24 2.03
C PHE A 288 -10.56 -11.80 3.43
N GLN A 289 -11.46 -12.69 3.93
CA GLN A 289 -11.41 -13.20 5.31
C GLN A 289 -10.09 -13.89 5.68
N HIS A 290 -9.38 -14.48 4.72
CA HIS A 290 -8.11 -15.17 4.94
C HIS A 290 -6.90 -14.21 4.99
N MET A 291 -7.07 -12.95 4.61
CA MET A 291 -6.01 -11.94 4.67
C MET A 291 -5.84 -11.41 6.10
N LYS A 292 -4.61 -11.05 6.47
CA LYS A 292 -4.32 -10.40 7.76
C LYS A 292 -4.84 -8.96 7.76
N ASP A 293 -5.17 -8.41 8.91
CA ASP A 293 -5.66 -7.02 9.06
C ASP A 293 -4.70 -6.00 8.46
N GLU A 294 -3.40 -6.21 8.61
CA GLU A 294 -2.37 -5.36 8.02
C GLU A 294 -2.38 -5.38 6.49
N GLN A 295 -2.63 -6.55 5.89
CA GLN A 295 -2.76 -6.70 4.44
C GLN A 295 -4.01 -5.98 3.93
N ILE A 296 -5.15 -6.14 4.62
CA ILE A 296 -6.40 -5.43 4.31
C ILE A 296 -6.21 -3.91 4.40
N PHE A 297 -5.55 -3.44 5.45
CA PHE A 297 -5.26 -2.01 5.60
C PHE A 297 -4.36 -1.48 4.48
N ARG A 298 -3.36 -2.25 4.03
CA ARG A 298 -2.53 -1.86 2.88
C ARG A 298 -3.34 -1.85 1.59
N LEU A 299 -4.18 -2.86 1.37
CA LEU A 299 -5.05 -2.97 0.20
C LEU A 299 -6.08 -1.82 0.15
N SER A 300 -6.64 -1.40 1.29
CA SER A 300 -7.64 -0.34 1.36
C SER A 300 -7.15 1.02 0.84
N LYS A 301 -5.84 1.26 0.87
CA LYS A 301 -5.24 2.50 0.33
C LYS A 301 -5.38 2.63 -1.19
N PHE A 302 -5.63 1.52 -1.86
CA PHE A 302 -5.76 1.43 -3.31
C PHE A 302 -7.21 1.17 -3.75
N ALA A 303 -8.10 0.92 -2.82
CA ALA A 303 -9.53 0.79 -3.08
C ALA A 303 -10.16 2.17 -3.36
N ARG A 304 -10.92 2.27 -4.44
CA ARG A 304 -11.78 3.41 -4.73
C ARG A 304 -13.22 2.92 -4.77
N VAL A 305 -14.14 3.71 -4.28
CA VAL A 305 -15.57 3.40 -4.42
C VAL A 305 -16.09 4.12 -5.65
N GLU A 306 -16.60 3.37 -6.60
CA GLU A 306 -17.23 3.88 -7.81
C GLU A 306 -18.71 3.51 -7.84
N GLY A 307 -19.58 4.49 -8.15
CA GLY A 307 -21.02 4.32 -8.27
C GLY A 307 -21.43 4.17 -9.73
N PHE A 308 -22.40 3.30 -9.99
CA PHE A 308 -22.96 3.02 -11.30
C PHE A 308 -24.49 3.11 -11.23
N THR A 309 -25.12 3.70 -12.23
CA THR A 309 -26.57 3.67 -12.40
C THR A 309 -26.99 2.45 -13.20
N GLY A 310 -28.27 2.03 -13.11
CA GLY A 310 -28.76 0.93 -13.92
C GLY A 310 -28.58 1.18 -15.41
N GLY A 311 -27.92 0.25 -16.09
CA GLY A 311 -27.53 0.33 -17.50
C GLY A 311 -26.09 0.79 -17.77
N ASP A 312 -25.37 1.28 -16.75
CA ASP A 312 -23.97 1.67 -16.91
C ASP A 312 -23.06 0.45 -17.07
N TYR A 313 -22.11 0.57 -17.98
CA TYR A 313 -21.04 -0.44 -18.15
C TYR A 313 -19.92 -0.15 -17.15
N VAL A 314 -19.56 -1.17 -16.39
CA VAL A 314 -18.33 -1.15 -15.58
C VAL A 314 -17.11 -1.36 -16.51
N PHE A 315 -17.24 -2.31 -17.45
CA PHE A 315 -16.33 -2.52 -18.59
C PHE A 315 -17.05 -3.27 -19.71
N ARG A 316 -16.47 -3.25 -20.90
CA ARG A 316 -16.99 -3.95 -22.08
C ARG A 316 -16.10 -5.12 -22.47
N GLU A 317 -16.68 -6.11 -23.17
CA GLU A 317 -15.92 -7.18 -23.83
C GLU A 317 -14.83 -6.58 -24.73
N GLU A 318 -13.67 -7.19 -24.81
CA GLU A 318 -12.47 -6.75 -25.53
C GLU A 318 -11.77 -5.50 -24.98
N ASP A 319 -12.26 -4.87 -23.90
CA ASP A 319 -11.54 -3.78 -23.24
C ASP A 319 -10.18 -4.25 -22.73
N ARG A 320 -9.20 -3.35 -22.77
CA ARG A 320 -7.82 -3.61 -22.29
C ARG A 320 -7.59 -3.29 -20.82
N SER A 321 -8.61 -2.80 -20.12
CA SER A 321 -8.49 -2.50 -18.70
C SER A 321 -8.20 -3.77 -17.91
N MET A 322 -7.27 -3.68 -16.96
CA MET A 322 -6.85 -4.81 -16.13
C MET A 322 -7.31 -4.66 -14.67
N ASP A 323 -8.09 -3.64 -14.36
CA ASP A 323 -8.59 -3.39 -13.03
C ASP A 323 -9.54 -4.51 -12.59
N PHE A 324 -9.57 -4.82 -11.30
CA PHE A 324 -10.58 -5.72 -10.74
C PHE A 324 -11.49 -4.97 -9.77
N TYR A 325 -12.63 -5.55 -9.51
CA TYR A 325 -13.71 -4.93 -8.77
C TYR A 325 -14.26 -5.89 -7.71
N VAL A 326 -14.83 -5.32 -6.64
CA VAL A 326 -15.63 -6.07 -5.66
C VAL A 326 -16.95 -5.35 -5.50
N VAL A 327 -18.06 -6.05 -5.69
CA VAL A 327 -19.39 -5.46 -5.52
C VAL A 327 -19.59 -5.06 -4.05
N LYS A 328 -19.74 -3.77 -3.80
CA LYS A 328 -20.05 -3.22 -2.47
C LYS A 328 -21.54 -3.26 -2.19
N ASP A 329 -22.34 -2.87 -3.16
CA ASP A 329 -23.79 -2.81 -3.10
C ASP A 329 -24.40 -2.89 -4.50
N GLY A 330 -25.66 -3.38 -4.60
CA GLY A 330 -26.34 -3.54 -5.88
C GLY A 330 -26.01 -4.84 -6.59
N ARG A 331 -26.21 -4.88 -7.92
CA ARG A 331 -26.04 -6.08 -8.76
C ARG A 331 -25.40 -5.75 -10.09
N ILE A 332 -24.41 -6.58 -10.47
CA ILE A 332 -23.67 -6.46 -11.73
C ILE A 332 -23.95 -7.70 -12.57
N GLU A 333 -24.46 -7.51 -13.79
CA GLU A 333 -24.68 -8.57 -14.77
C GLU A 333 -23.43 -8.77 -15.61
N ILE A 334 -22.99 -10.02 -15.73
CA ILE A 334 -21.94 -10.44 -16.64
C ILE A 334 -22.61 -11.06 -17.87
N ARG A 335 -22.35 -10.50 -19.04
CA ARG A 335 -22.95 -10.99 -20.28
C ARG A 335 -21.95 -10.96 -21.44
N LYS A 336 -22.26 -11.74 -22.46
CA LYS A 336 -21.52 -11.79 -23.70
C LYS A 336 -22.45 -11.42 -24.86
N GLU A 337 -22.01 -10.49 -25.72
CA GLU A 337 -22.79 -10.13 -26.90
C GLU A 337 -22.70 -11.25 -27.94
N THR A 338 -23.83 -11.58 -28.53
CA THR A 338 -23.92 -12.57 -29.60
C THR A 338 -24.73 -12.01 -30.77
N PRO A 339 -24.60 -12.57 -31.97
CA PRO A 339 -25.43 -12.15 -33.12
C PRO A 339 -26.94 -12.21 -32.88
N PHE A 340 -27.39 -12.90 -31.84
CA PHE A 340 -28.79 -13.10 -31.48
C PHE A 340 -29.23 -12.35 -30.23
N GLY A 341 -28.36 -11.45 -29.74
CA GLY A 341 -28.59 -10.67 -28.55
C GLY A 341 -27.66 -11.04 -27.38
N PRO A 342 -27.73 -10.30 -26.28
CA PRO A 342 -26.87 -10.50 -25.13
C PRO A 342 -27.17 -11.81 -24.42
N GLN A 343 -26.12 -12.59 -24.14
CA GLN A 343 -26.19 -13.82 -23.39
C GLN A 343 -25.71 -13.59 -21.95
N ILE A 344 -26.59 -13.70 -20.98
CA ILE A 344 -26.25 -13.57 -19.56
C ILE A 344 -25.47 -14.79 -19.09
N LEU A 345 -24.29 -14.56 -18.56
CA LEU A 345 -23.41 -15.56 -17.96
C LEU A 345 -23.59 -15.65 -16.43
N GLY A 346 -24.00 -14.56 -15.79
CA GLY A 346 -24.27 -14.53 -14.36
C GLY A 346 -24.63 -13.14 -13.85
N VAL A 347 -25.17 -13.10 -12.63
CA VAL A 347 -25.44 -11.85 -11.89
C VAL A 347 -24.66 -11.90 -10.60
N LEU A 348 -23.81 -10.91 -10.40
CA LEU A 348 -22.94 -10.77 -9.25
C LEU A 348 -23.60 -9.86 -8.22
N THR A 349 -23.50 -10.26 -6.97
CA THR A 349 -24.06 -9.53 -5.82
C THR A 349 -22.93 -9.04 -4.89
N THR A 350 -23.29 -8.35 -3.84
CA THR A 350 -22.37 -7.89 -2.79
C THR A 350 -21.38 -8.99 -2.41
N ASP A 351 -20.12 -8.58 -2.15
CA ASP A 351 -19.01 -9.46 -1.76
C ASP A 351 -18.44 -10.34 -2.89
N THR A 352 -18.79 -10.06 -4.15
CA THR A 352 -18.25 -10.81 -5.30
C THR A 352 -17.15 -10.03 -5.99
N ILE A 353 -15.98 -10.67 -6.19
CA ILE A 353 -14.87 -10.14 -7.02
C ILE A 353 -15.23 -10.36 -8.50
N PHE A 354 -14.89 -9.42 -9.38
CA PHE A 354 -14.99 -9.58 -10.84
C PHE A 354 -13.93 -8.74 -11.57
N GLY A 355 -13.68 -9.08 -12.83
CA GLY A 355 -12.59 -8.47 -13.61
C GLY A 355 -11.19 -8.98 -13.24
N GLU A 356 -11.07 -9.89 -12.26
CA GLU A 356 -9.81 -10.48 -11.79
C GLU A 356 -9.12 -11.34 -12.85
N MET A 357 -9.86 -11.91 -13.82
CA MET A 357 -9.28 -12.72 -14.90
C MET A 357 -8.25 -11.92 -15.69
N ASN A 358 -8.61 -10.72 -16.09
CA ASN A 358 -7.73 -9.82 -16.84
C ASN A 358 -6.57 -9.28 -16.02
N PHE A 359 -6.81 -9.08 -14.71
CA PHE A 359 -5.75 -8.73 -13.76
C PHE A 359 -4.68 -9.83 -13.70
N ILE A 360 -5.08 -11.10 -13.72
CA ILE A 360 -4.21 -12.28 -13.60
C ILE A 360 -3.50 -12.61 -14.92
N ASP A 361 -4.26 -12.74 -16.02
CA ASP A 361 -3.75 -13.25 -17.30
C ASP A 361 -3.34 -12.17 -18.30
N ARG A 362 -3.60 -10.90 -17.96
CA ARG A 362 -3.30 -9.72 -18.78
C ARG A 362 -3.95 -9.77 -20.18
N ALA A 363 -5.01 -10.56 -20.33
CA ALA A 363 -5.79 -10.67 -21.56
C ALA A 363 -6.86 -9.57 -21.61
N HIS A 364 -7.59 -9.47 -22.73
CA HIS A 364 -8.74 -8.57 -22.87
C HIS A 364 -9.94 -9.09 -22.07
N ARG A 365 -10.89 -8.19 -21.75
CA ARG A 365 -12.15 -8.56 -21.11
C ARG A 365 -12.86 -9.63 -21.93
N SER A 366 -13.32 -10.69 -21.27
CA SER A 366 -13.99 -11.81 -21.93
C SER A 366 -15.51 -11.65 -22.02
N SER A 367 -16.05 -10.58 -21.46
CA SER A 367 -17.48 -10.30 -21.34
C SER A 367 -17.71 -8.85 -20.94
N ASP A 368 -18.93 -8.38 -21.12
CA ASP A 368 -19.42 -7.12 -20.53
C ASP A 368 -19.72 -7.30 -19.04
N ALA A 369 -19.56 -6.23 -18.28
CA ALA A 369 -20.07 -6.09 -16.92
C ALA A 369 -20.94 -4.83 -16.82
N ILE A 370 -22.21 -4.99 -16.43
CA ILE A 370 -23.22 -3.94 -16.47
C ILE A 370 -23.95 -3.89 -15.14
N ALA A 371 -24.10 -2.69 -14.59
CA ALA A 371 -24.95 -2.47 -13.45
C ALA A 371 -26.43 -2.61 -13.88
N ILE A 372 -27.18 -3.51 -13.28
CA ILE A 372 -28.61 -3.68 -13.60
C ILE A 372 -29.53 -2.83 -12.71
N GLU A 373 -28.99 -2.25 -11.67
CA GLU A 373 -29.60 -1.28 -10.77
C GLU A 373 -28.53 -0.32 -10.24
N ALA A 374 -28.91 0.66 -9.42
CA ALA A 374 -27.95 1.52 -8.74
C ALA A 374 -26.99 0.64 -7.93
N SER A 375 -25.71 0.68 -8.25
CA SER A 375 -24.71 -0.21 -7.71
C SER A 375 -23.44 0.55 -7.32
N ALA A 376 -22.70 0.03 -6.38
CA ALA A 376 -21.38 0.56 -5.99
C ALA A 376 -20.35 -0.57 -5.95
N CYS A 377 -19.15 -0.29 -6.43
CA CYS A 377 -18.06 -1.24 -6.44
C CYS A 377 -16.80 -0.65 -5.81
N TYR A 378 -16.04 -1.47 -5.10
CA TYR A 378 -14.63 -1.18 -4.83
C TYR A 378 -13.84 -1.48 -6.09
N THR A 379 -13.15 -0.47 -6.63
CA THR A 379 -12.30 -0.55 -7.82
C THR A 379 -10.84 -0.58 -7.39
N PHE A 380 -10.09 -1.52 -7.92
CA PHE A 380 -8.67 -1.71 -7.67
C PHE A 380 -7.88 -1.61 -8.98
N SER A 381 -7.10 -0.54 -9.11
CA SER A 381 -6.32 -0.30 -10.32
C SER A 381 -5.14 -1.25 -10.42
N PHE A 382 -5.00 -1.91 -11.58
CA PHE A 382 -3.87 -2.78 -11.88
C PHE A 382 -2.54 -2.06 -11.73
N SER A 383 -2.39 -0.87 -12.32
CA SER A 383 -1.13 -0.11 -12.31
C SER A 383 -0.67 0.28 -10.91
N ALA A 384 -1.63 0.54 -10.00
CA ALA A 384 -1.32 0.89 -8.62
C ALA A 384 -0.97 -0.33 -7.76
N LEU A 385 -1.59 -1.48 -8.03
CA LEU A 385 -1.38 -2.71 -7.26
C LEU A 385 -0.20 -3.55 -7.77
N ASP A 386 0.13 -3.49 -9.06
CA ASP A 386 1.23 -4.28 -9.65
C ASP A 386 2.56 -3.96 -8.93
N GLN A 387 2.88 -2.68 -8.73
CA GLN A 387 4.05 -2.26 -7.96
C GLN A 387 3.96 -2.70 -6.49
N LEU A 388 2.80 -2.53 -5.85
CA LEU A 388 2.62 -2.95 -4.45
C LEU A 388 2.82 -4.45 -4.26
N MET A 389 2.33 -5.27 -5.18
CA MET A 389 2.50 -6.73 -5.15
C MET A 389 3.95 -7.16 -5.40
N ASP A 390 4.72 -6.35 -6.12
CA ASP A 390 6.15 -6.59 -6.28
C ASP A 390 6.93 -6.29 -5.00
N GLU A 391 6.55 -5.26 -4.26
CA GLU A 391 7.17 -4.86 -3.00
C GLU A 391 6.70 -5.72 -1.80
N ASP A 392 5.43 -6.16 -1.80
CA ASP A 392 4.80 -6.91 -0.71
C ASP A 392 4.27 -8.27 -1.20
N LYS A 393 5.14 -9.28 -1.21
CA LYS A 393 4.80 -10.63 -1.67
C LYS A 393 3.76 -11.33 -0.78
N GLU A 394 3.70 -11.03 0.51
CA GLU A 394 2.68 -11.58 1.41
C GLU A 394 1.27 -11.05 1.06
N LEU A 395 1.15 -9.76 0.76
CA LEU A 395 -0.11 -9.18 0.29
C LEU A 395 -0.51 -9.77 -1.05
N ALA A 396 0.46 -9.91 -1.99
CA ALA A 396 0.22 -10.52 -3.29
C ALA A 396 -0.29 -11.97 -3.17
N VAL A 397 0.28 -12.77 -2.27
CA VAL A 397 -0.21 -14.13 -1.96
C VAL A 397 -1.64 -14.08 -1.44
N GLY A 398 -1.95 -13.22 -0.47
CA GLY A 398 -3.30 -13.06 0.07
C GLY A 398 -4.32 -12.70 -1.01
N LEU A 399 -3.96 -11.78 -1.91
CA LEU A 399 -4.84 -11.36 -3.01
C LEU A 399 -5.06 -12.49 -4.03
N HIS A 400 -4.02 -13.25 -4.38
CA HIS A 400 -4.16 -14.40 -5.28
C HIS A 400 -5.00 -15.53 -4.67
N TRP A 401 -4.97 -15.72 -3.35
CA TRP A 401 -5.90 -16.60 -2.65
C TRP A 401 -7.36 -16.16 -2.83
N ALA A 402 -7.63 -14.85 -2.72
CA ALA A 402 -8.98 -14.31 -2.96
C ALA A 402 -9.43 -14.55 -4.41
N PHE A 403 -8.54 -14.31 -5.37
CA PHE A 403 -8.82 -14.58 -6.79
C PHE A 403 -9.07 -16.05 -7.05
N TRP A 404 -8.23 -16.93 -6.54
CA TRP A 404 -8.37 -18.38 -6.72
C TRP A 404 -9.73 -18.86 -6.21
N ARG A 405 -10.11 -18.42 -5.02
CA ARG A 405 -11.43 -18.75 -4.42
C ARG A 405 -12.59 -18.23 -5.27
N SER A 406 -12.55 -16.96 -5.67
CA SER A 406 -13.58 -16.36 -6.53
C SER A 406 -13.72 -17.10 -7.87
N LEU A 407 -12.62 -17.39 -8.52
CA LEU A 407 -12.62 -18.14 -9.78
C LEU A 407 -13.16 -19.56 -9.63
N ALA A 408 -12.82 -20.26 -8.55
CA ALA A 408 -13.33 -21.60 -8.27
C ALA A 408 -14.85 -21.60 -8.08
N GLU A 409 -15.40 -20.62 -7.36
CA GLU A 409 -16.84 -20.44 -7.20
C GLU A 409 -17.53 -20.19 -8.54
N LYS A 410 -17.00 -19.31 -9.37
CA LYS A 410 -17.56 -19.03 -10.70
C LYS A 410 -17.54 -20.25 -11.63
N VAL A 411 -16.47 -21.06 -11.60
CA VAL A 411 -16.42 -22.31 -12.37
C VAL A 411 -17.48 -23.30 -11.88
N ARG A 412 -17.74 -23.38 -10.56
CA ARG A 412 -18.85 -24.22 -10.05
C ARG A 412 -20.20 -23.74 -10.57
N ASP A 413 -20.45 -22.44 -10.47
CA ASP A 413 -21.72 -21.84 -10.92
C ASP A 413 -21.93 -22.06 -12.42
N ALA A 414 -20.90 -21.86 -13.22
CA ALA A 414 -20.94 -22.12 -14.66
C ALA A 414 -21.19 -23.60 -14.98
N ASN A 415 -20.57 -24.53 -14.24
CA ASN A 415 -20.83 -25.96 -14.37
C ASN A 415 -22.27 -26.35 -13.96
N GLU A 416 -22.84 -25.73 -12.94
CA GLU A 416 -24.25 -25.96 -12.57
C GLU A 416 -25.21 -25.37 -13.61
N GLN A 417 -24.90 -24.20 -14.18
CA GLN A 417 -25.68 -23.65 -15.29
C GLN A 417 -25.69 -24.58 -16.49
N LEU A 418 -24.53 -25.14 -16.88
CA LEU A 418 -24.47 -26.15 -17.94
C LEU A 418 -25.36 -27.36 -17.62
N LYS A 419 -25.31 -27.86 -16.39
CA LYS A 419 -26.14 -29.01 -15.97
C LYS A 419 -27.63 -28.71 -16.09
N LEU A 420 -28.06 -27.53 -15.60
CA LEU A 420 -29.49 -27.13 -15.67
C LEU A 420 -29.95 -27.01 -17.12
N PHE A 421 -29.11 -26.44 -17.99
CA PHE A 421 -29.40 -26.31 -19.39
C PHE A 421 -29.63 -27.68 -20.05
N PHE A 422 -28.76 -28.64 -19.82
CA PHE A 422 -28.94 -30.02 -20.35
C PHE A 422 -30.12 -30.75 -19.75
N GLN A 423 -30.51 -30.48 -18.50
CA GLN A 423 -31.73 -31.07 -17.89
C GLN A 423 -33.02 -30.58 -18.54
N GLU A 424 -33.06 -29.33 -19.00
CA GLU A 424 -34.21 -28.79 -19.72
C GLU A 424 -34.37 -29.44 -21.09
N ASP A 425 -33.25 -29.70 -21.76
CA ASP A 425 -33.24 -30.39 -23.06
C ASP A 425 -33.54 -31.88 -22.93
N ALA A 426 -33.15 -32.51 -21.81
CA ALA A 426 -33.39 -33.93 -21.50
C ALA A 426 -34.84 -34.31 -21.27
N LYS A 427 -35.71 -33.36 -20.90
CA LYS A 427 -37.17 -33.61 -20.82
C LYS A 427 -37.74 -34.07 -22.16
N ARG A 428 -36.96 -34.01 -23.24
CA ARG A 428 -37.29 -34.43 -24.61
C ARG A 428 -36.71 -35.80 -25.02
N GLY A 429 -35.85 -36.47 -24.21
CA GLY A 429 -35.13 -37.69 -24.59
C GLY A 429 -35.15 -38.80 -23.54
N ALA A 430 -34.99 -40.07 -23.98
CA ALA A 430 -34.99 -41.25 -23.12
C ALA A 430 -33.74 -41.36 -22.23
N GLY A 431 -33.93 -41.58 -20.94
CA GLY A 431 -32.89 -41.57 -19.90
C GLY A 431 -31.79 -42.64 -20.06
N ARG A 432 -30.54 -42.20 -20.08
CA ARG A 432 -29.35 -43.06 -19.93
C ARG A 432 -28.98 -43.19 -18.45
N LYS A 433 -28.62 -44.41 -18.02
CA LYS A 433 -28.14 -44.70 -16.67
C LYS A 433 -26.62 -44.35 -16.56
N ARG A 434 -26.23 -43.89 -15.34
CA ARG A 434 -24.82 -43.65 -15.03
C ARG A 434 -23.98 -44.93 -15.14
N ALA A 435 -22.91 -44.92 -15.90
CA ALA A 435 -22.01 -46.06 -15.99
C ALA A 435 -21.12 -46.13 -14.74
N ASP A 436 -21.13 -47.29 -14.05
CA ASP A 436 -20.27 -47.54 -12.89
C ASP A 436 -18.85 -47.87 -13.34
N GLY A 437 -18.02 -46.85 -13.56
CA GLY A 437 -16.58 -47.03 -13.80
C GLY A 437 -15.86 -47.46 -12.50
N LYS A 438 -15.10 -48.56 -12.55
CA LYS A 438 -14.25 -48.99 -11.43
C LYS A 438 -13.06 -48.03 -11.26
N ARG A 439 -12.65 -47.82 -10.02
CA ARG A 439 -11.43 -47.08 -9.70
C ARG A 439 -10.27 -48.08 -9.71
N GLU A 440 -9.47 -48.11 -10.77
CA GLU A 440 -8.26 -48.91 -10.85
C GLU A 440 -7.05 -48.00 -10.94
N THR A 441 -6.34 -47.85 -9.82
CA THR A 441 -5.13 -47.02 -9.74
C THR A 441 -3.92 -47.88 -9.36
N LYS A 442 -2.74 -47.50 -9.86
CA LYS A 442 -1.43 -48.01 -9.42
C LYS A 442 -0.52 -46.82 -9.10
N GLN A 443 0.15 -46.88 -7.97
CA GLN A 443 1.30 -46.02 -7.75
C GLN A 443 2.40 -46.40 -8.73
N VAL A 444 2.98 -45.42 -9.38
CA VAL A 444 4.04 -45.58 -10.38
C VAL A 444 5.17 -44.62 -10.00
N THR A 445 6.41 -45.04 -10.14
CA THR A 445 7.56 -44.14 -9.96
C THR A 445 7.92 -43.52 -11.29
N VAL A 446 7.84 -42.22 -11.40
CA VAL A 446 8.24 -41.46 -12.60
C VAL A 446 9.59 -40.80 -12.35
N ARG A 447 10.40 -40.66 -13.38
CA ARG A 447 11.71 -40.02 -13.27
C ARG A 447 11.52 -38.55 -12.90
N SER A 448 12.35 -38.07 -11.99
CA SER A 448 12.29 -36.64 -11.54
C SER A 448 12.48 -35.66 -12.70
N GLU A 449 13.21 -36.07 -13.77
CA GLU A 449 13.43 -35.29 -14.97
C GLU A 449 12.13 -35.01 -15.73
N ASP A 450 11.29 -36.02 -15.89
CA ASP A 450 10.00 -35.91 -16.62
C ASP A 450 9.03 -34.97 -15.88
N LYS A 451 9.10 -34.94 -14.55
CA LYS A 451 8.34 -33.97 -13.70
C LYS A 451 8.86 -32.54 -13.87
N VAL A 452 10.19 -32.38 -13.84
CA VAL A 452 10.83 -31.07 -13.98
C VAL A 452 10.55 -30.49 -15.36
N ASP A 453 10.60 -31.31 -16.42
CA ASP A 453 10.31 -30.83 -17.78
C ASP A 453 8.87 -30.39 -17.94
N LEU A 454 7.90 -31.13 -17.37
CA LEU A 454 6.50 -30.71 -17.32
C LEU A 454 6.32 -29.32 -16.72
N PHE A 455 6.93 -29.09 -15.57
CA PHE A 455 6.80 -27.82 -14.86
C PHE A 455 7.54 -26.67 -15.56
N ARG A 456 8.66 -26.97 -16.25
CA ARG A 456 9.38 -26.00 -17.10
C ARG A 456 8.52 -25.55 -18.27
N GLU A 457 7.81 -26.48 -18.93
CA GLU A 457 6.88 -26.17 -20.03
C GLU A 457 5.77 -25.20 -19.59
N ARG A 458 5.42 -25.18 -18.31
CA ARG A 458 4.41 -24.30 -17.73
C ARG A 458 4.97 -22.99 -17.14
N GLY A 459 6.27 -22.74 -17.31
CA GLY A 459 6.90 -21.48 -16.91
C GLY A 459 7.20 -21.34 -15.42
N LEU A 460 7.27 -22.46 -14.69
CA LEU A 460 7.67 -22.47 -13.26
C LEU A 460 9.18 -22.28 -13.12
N SER A 461 9.58 -21.64 -12.02
CA SER A 461 11.00 -21.51 -11.67
C SER A 461 11.63 -22.85 -11.29
N ALA A 462 12.96 -22.93 -11.36
CA ALA A 462 13.69 -24.15 -11.00
C ALA A 462 13.42 -24.61 -9.54
N ALA A 463 13.22 -23.67 -8.61
CA ALA A 463 12.91 -23.96 -7.23
C ALA A 463 11.53 -24.58 -7.07
N GLU A 464 10.52 -24.00 -7.72
CA GLU A 464 9.14 -24.50 -7.71
C GLU A 464 9.00 -25.85 -8.36
N MET A 465 9.67 -26.04 -9.50
CA MET A 465 9.72 -27.33 -10.18
C MET A 465 10.26 -28.42 -9.25
N LYS A 466 11.33 -28.13 -8.50
CA LYS A 466 11.93 -29.05 -7.55
C LYS A 466 11.00 -29.35 -6.38
N LEU A 467 10.34 -28.34 -5.81
CA LEU A 467 9.36 -28.49 -4.73
C LEU A 467 8.20 -29.39 -5.16
N LEU A 468 7.52 -29.05 -6.26
CA LEU A 468 6.40 -29.83 -6.76
C LEU A 468 6.78 -31.24 -7.15
N ALA A 469 7.96 -31.43 -7.78
CA ALA A 469 8.46 -32.75 -8.12
C ALA A 469 8.77 -33.61 -6.87
N THR A 470 9.24 -32.98 -5.79
CA THR A 470 9.57 -33.67 -4.53
C THR A 470 8.33 -34.07 -3.75
N PHE A 471 7.34 -33.19 -3.69
CA PHE A 471 6.15 -33.37 -2.83
C PHE A 471 4.95 -34.00 -3.56
N SER A 472 5.02 -34.22 -4.88
CA SER A 472 3.95 -34.90 -5.61
C SER A 472 4.15 -36.43 -5.62
N THR A 473 3.02 -37.14 -5.52
CA THR A 473 2.94 -38.60 -5.70
C THR A 473 2.37 -38.93 -7.08
N GLU A 474 2.94 -39.96 -7.73
CA GLU A 474 2.49 -40.39 -9.04
C GLU A 474 1.42 -41.47 -8.93
N GLU A 475 0.32 -41.25 -9.63
CA GLU A 475 -0.76 -42.19 -9.74
C GLU A 475 -1.05 -42.49 -11.23
N ARG A 476 -1.14 -43.77 -11.59
CA ARG A 476 -1.52 -44.21 -12.97
C ARG A 476 -2.90 -44.82 -12.96
N PHE A 477 -3.72 -44.33 -13.85
CA PHE A 477 -5.09 -44.79 -14.07
C PHE A 477 -5.20 -45.43 -15.43
N ARG A 478 -5.85 -46.60 -15.51
CA ARG A 478 -6.13 -47.25 -16.79
C ARG A 478 -7.16 -46.46 -17.58
N ALA A 479 -7.15 -46.63 -18.90
CA ALA A 479 -8.15 -46.04 -19.80
C ALA A 479 -9.58 -46.29 -19.30
N GLY A 480 -10.38 -45.21 -19.19
CA GLY A 480 -11.75 -45.26 -18.71
C GLY A 480 -11.92 -45.38 -17.19
N SER A 481 -10.82 -45.53 -16.39
CA SER A 481 -10.92 -45.58 -14.93
C SER A 481 -11.26 -44.21 -14.32
N MET A 482 -12.09 -44.24 -13.26
CA MET A 482 -12.41 -43.06 -12.50
C MET A 482 -11.26 -42.62 -11.59
N ILE A 483 -10.92 -41.35 -11.60
CA ILE A 483 -9.98 -40.72 -10.67
C ILE A 483 -10.75 -40.29 -9.42
N PHE A 484 -11.83 -39.56 -9.61
CA PHE A 484 -12.80 -39.23 -8.55
C PHE A 484 -14.19 -38.96 -9.16
N ARG A 485 -15.23 -38.95 -8.32
CA ARG A 485 -16.61 -38.70 -8.72
C ARG A 485 -17.10 -37.35 -8.19
N GLU A 486 -18.05 -36.76 -8.91
CA GLU A 486 -18.86 -35.65 -8.43
C GLU A 486 -19.50 -36.01 -7.06
N GLY A 487 -19.43 -35.09 -6.10
CA GLY A 487 -19.93 -35.27 -4.75
C GLY A 487 -18.98 -35.95 -3.77
N GLU A 488 -17.86 -36.54 -4.23
CA GLU A 488 -16.86 -37.09 -3.31
C GLU A 488 -16.12 -35.95 -2.57
N LYS A 489 -15.66 -36.23 -1.33
CA LYS A 489 -14.76 -35.31 -0.61
C LYS A 489 -13.43 -35.22 -1.33
N GLY A 490 -12.98 -33.99 -1.60
CA GLY A 490 -11.72 -33.74 -2.28
C GLY A 490 -10.63 -33.25 -1.34
N ASP A 491 -9.52 -33.97 -1.29
CA ASP A 491 -8.34 -33.67 -0.48
C ASP A 491 -7.05 -33.58 -1.30
N LYS A 492 -7.13 -33.76 -2.63
CA LYS A 492 -5.99 -33.75 -3.55
C LYS A 492 -6.22 -32.85 -4.76
N LEU A 493 -5.16 -32.19 -5.17
CA LEU A 493 -4.97 -31.56 -6.46
C LEU A 493 -4.23 -32.55 -7.37
N TYR A 494 -4.56 -32.57 -8.63
CA TYR A 494 -3.92 -33.44 -9.62
C TYR A 494 -3.37 -32.63 -10.80
N ILE A 495 -2.26 -33.11 -11.39
CA ILE A 495 -1.62 -32.54 -12.58
C ILE A 495 -1.45 -33.66 -13.58
N VAL A 496 -1.90 -33.49 -14.82
CA VAL A 496 -1.72 -34.50 -15.87
C VAL A 496 -0.27 -34.54 -16.29
N LEU A 497 0.41 -35.66 -16.08
CA LEU A 497 1.80 -35.87 -16.53
C LEU A 497 1.86 -36.53 -17.92
N ASP A 498 1.01 -37.52 -18.15
CA ASP A 498 0.93 -38.25 -19.42
C ASP A 498 -0.50 -38.76 -19.66
N GLY A 499 -0.88 -38.91 -20.91
CA GLY A 499 -2.25 -39.25 -21.30
C GLY A 499 -3.20 -38.04 -21.18
N ARG A 500 -4.50 -38.32 -21.12
CA ARG A 500 -5.55 -37.29 -21.04
C ARG A 500 -6.57 -37.62 -19.95
N VAL A 501 -7.14 -36.59 -19.33
CA VAL A 501 -8.18 -36.73 -18.30
C VAL A 501 -9.43 -35.99 -18.75
N ARG A 502 -10.55 -36.70 -18.80
CA ARG A 502 -11.88 -36.13 -19.10
C ARG A 502 -12.54 -35.70 -17.81
N ILE A 503 -12.91 -34.42 -17.74
CA ILE A 503 -13.80 -33.89 -16.73
C ILE A 503 -15.21 -33.91 -17.30
N SER A 504 -16.14 -34.52 -16.58
CA SER A 504 -17.51 -34.70 -17.05
C SER A 504 -18.51 -34.53 -15.92
N LYS A 505 -19.75 -34.27 -16.30
CA LYS A 505 -20.88 -34.19 -15.39
C LYS A 505 -21.97 -35.15 -15.81
N PHE A 506 -22.53 -35.88 -14.86
CA PHE A 506 -23.68 -36.73 -15.16
C PHE A 506 -24.97 -35.91 -15.10
N ILE A 507 -25.70 -35.90 -16.21
CA ILE A 507 -26.93 -35.17 -16.37
C ILE A 507 -28.06 -36.18 -16.47
N PRO A 508 -28.99 -36.23 -15.49
CA PRO A 508 -30.12 -37.15 -15.55
C PRO A 508 -30.92 -36.95 -16.84
N GLY A 509 -31.12 -38.03 -17.56
CA GLY A 509 -31.84 -38.02 -18.84
C GLY A 509 -30.99 -37.88 -20.10
N VAL A 510 -29.80 -37.26 -20.00
CA VAL A 510 -28.85 -37.06 -21.11
C VAL A 510 -27.71 -38.07 -21.05
N GLY A 511 -27.17 -38.29 -19.87
CA GLY A 511 -25.99 -39.14 -19.65
C GLY A 511 -24.79 -38.33 -19.15
N GLU A 512 -23.60 -38.83 -19.46
CA GLU A 512 -22.33 -38.21 -19.11
C GLU A 512 -21.91 -37.19 -20.19
N GLU A 513 -21.89 -35.90 -19.81
CA GLU A 513 -21.45 -34.82 -20.67
C GLU A 513 -20.03 -34.35 -20.32
N ALA A 514 -19.19 -34.22 -21.34
CA ALA A 514 -17.83 -33.73 -21.15
C ALA A 514 -17.81 -32.23 -20.99
N LEU A 515 -17.32 -31.77 -19.83
CA LEU A 515 -17.06 -30.36 -19.59
C LEU A 515 -15.77 -29.93 -20.31
N THR A 516 -14.69 -30.72 -20.13
CA THR A 516 -13.41 -30.51 -20.80
C THR A 516 -12.60 -31.79 -20.83
N VAL A 517 -11.61 -31.84 -21.73
CA VAL A 517 -10.56 -32.85 -21.74
C VAL A 517 -9.25 -32.13 -21.43
N LEU A 518 -8.55 -32.62 -20.43
CA LEU A 518 -7.31 -32.08 -19.92
C LEU A 518 -6.12 -32.80 -20.51
N ASP A 519 -5.16 -32.03 -20.98
CA ASP A 519 -3.91 -32.49 -21.56
C ASP A 519 -2.75 -32.37 -20.56
N ARG A 520 -1.57 -32.85 -20.99
CA ARG A 520 -0.32 -32.77 -20.23
C ARG A 520 -0.11 -31.37 -19.64
N GLY A 521 0.11 -31.29 -18.32
CA GLY A 521 0.36 -30.10 -17.55
C GLY A 521 -0.89 -29.35 -17.07
N ASP A 522 -2.08 -29.84 -17.39
CA ASP A 522 -3.32 -29.25 -16.84
C ASP A 522 -3.58 -29.76 -15.43
N PHE A 523 -4.16 -28.86 -14.61
CA PHE A 523 -4.51 -29.14 -13.22
C PHE A 523 -6.00 -29.45 -13.10
N PHE A 524 -6.37 -30.30 -12.13
CA PHE A 524 -7.77 -30.57 -11.80
C PHE A 524 -7.94 -31.02 -10.35
N GLY A 525 -9.15 -30.93 -9.86
CA GLY A 525 -9.47 -31.26 -8.45
C GLY A 525 -9.10 -30.15 -7.46
N GLU A 526 -8.57 -29.02 -7.93
CA GLU A 526 -8.12 -27.88 -7.15
C GLU A 526 -9.25 -27.20 -6.36
N MET A 527 -10.46 -27.19 -6.91
CA MET A 527 -11.60 -26.45 -6.34
C MET A 527 -11.97 -26.96 -4.95
N ALA A 528 -11.96 -28.26 -4.74
CA ALA A 528 -12.29 -28.87 -3.44
C ALA A 528 -11.23 -28.58 -2.37
N LEU A 529 -10.02 -28.16 -2.74
CA LEU A 529 -8.98 -27.75 -1.80
C LEU A 529 -9.17 -26.32 -1.28
N ILE A 530 -9.88 -25.47 -2.04
CA ILE A 530 -10.06 -24.06 -1.71
C ILE A 530 -11.27 -23.85 -0.82
N ASP A 531 -12.41 -24.44 -1.22
CA ASP A 531 -13.72 -24.11 -0.67
C ASP A 531 -14.30 -25.20 0.25
N ASP A 532 -13.51 -26.25 0.52
CA ASP A 532 -13.92 -27.43 1.31
C ASP A 532 -15.22 -28.10 0.84
N LYS A 533 -15.68 -27.75 -0.37
CA LYS A 533 -16.89 -28.34 -0.95
C LYS A 533 -16.55 -29.67 -1.65
N PRO A 534 -17.53 -30.55 -1.86
CA PRO A 534 -17.35 -31.78 -2.62
C PRO A 534 -16.87 -31.52 -4.05
N ARG A 535 -16.30 -32.55 -4.69
CA ARG A 535 -15.92 -32.53 -6.12
C ARG A 535 -17.10 -32.07 -6.98
N SER A 536 -16.85 -31.09 -7.86
CA SER A 536 -17.89 -30.47 -8.70
C SER A 536 -18.22 -31.24 -9.98
N ALA A 537 -17.40 -32.24 -10.33
CA ALA A 537 -17.53 -33.03 -11.55
C ALA A 537 -16.85 -34.39 -11.39
N ASP A 538 -17.11 -35.32 -12.29
CA ASP A 538 -16.39 -36.58 -12.44
C ASP A 538 -15.06 -36.34 -13.18
N ALA A 539 -14.00 -37.06 -12.80
CA ALA A 539 -12.73 -37.11 -13.53
C ALA A 539 -12.35 -38.55 -13.84
N LYS A 540 -12.02 -38.82 -15.10
CA LYS A 540 -11.58 -40.15 -15.54
C LYS A 540 -10.50 -40.11 -16.59
N ALA A 541 -9.66 -41.16 -16.67
CA ALA A 541 -8.69 -41.36 -17.74
C ALA A 541 -9.41 -41.47 -19.08
N HIS A 542 -9.00 -40.66 -20.08
CA HIS A 542 -9.69 -40.53 -21.35
C HIS A 542 -8.90 -41.22 -22.48
N GLU A 543 -9.58 -42.12 -23.20
CA GLU A 543 -9.05 -42.90 -24.33
C GLU A 543 -7.90 -43.86 -23.97
N ASN A 544 -6.83 -43.37 -23.37
CA ASN A 544 -5.64 -44.12 -22.96
C ASN A 544 -5.45 -44.08 -21.43
N ASP A 545 -4.46 -44.84 -20.96
CA ASP A 545 -4.01 -44.71 -19.56
C ASP A 545 -3.56 -43.26 -19.30
N ALA A 546 -3.82 -42.78 -18.12
CA ALA A 546 -3.37 -41.46 -17.69
C ALA A 546 -2.46 -41.58 -16.47
N THR A 547 -1.32 -40.90 -16.49
CA THR A 547 -0.44 -40.72 -15.35
C THR A 547 -0.60 -39.31 -14.82
N VAL A 548 -0.87 -39.17 -13.55
CA VAL A 548 -1.07 -37.86 -12.88
C VAL A 548 -0.13 -37.72 -11.69
N LEU A 549 0.24 -36.51 -11.40
CA LEU A 549 0.87 -36.12 -10.14
C LEU A 549 -0.22 -35.67 -9.19
N SER A 550 -0.24 -36.18 -7.97
CA SER A 550 -1.17 -35.76 -6.94
C SER A 550 -0.45 -35.06 -5.79
N ILE A 551 -1.06 -34.00 -5.29
CA ILE A 551 -0.59 -33.21 -4.14
C ILE A 551 -1.77 -33.12 -3.18
N ASP A 552 -1.59 -33.59 -1.96
CA ASP A 552 -2.63 -33.48 -0.93
C ASP A 552 -2.67 -32.08 -0.29
N ARG A 553 -3.78 -31.80 0.40
CA ARG A 553 -4.02 -30.51 1.05
C ARG A 553 -2.92 -30.11 2.06
N ALA A 554 -2.42 -31.06 2.84
CA ALA A 554 -1.41 -30.78 3.86
C ALA A 554 -0.11 -30.34 3.21
N THR A 555 0.33 -31.09 2.21
CA THR A 555 1.51 -30.77 1.39
C THR A 555 1.35 -29.45 0.64
N LEU A 556 0.17 -29.17 0.08
CA LEU A 556 -0.11 -27.91 -0.58
C LEU A 556 0.03 -26.73 0.39
N ASN A 557 -0.57 -26.83 1.57
CA ASN A 557 -0.48 -25.80 2.61
C ASN A 557 0.97 -25.60 3.07
N GLU A 558 1.75 -26.65 3.18
CA GLU A 558 3.17 -26.58 3.51
C GLU A 558 3.95 -25.81 2.43
N ILE A 559 3.77 -26.15 1.15
CA ILE A 559 4.39 -25.44 0.02
C ILE A 559 4.03 -23.93 0.07
N LEU A 560 2.75 -23.64 0.29
CA LEU A 560 2.26 -22.26 0.32
C LEU A 560 2.67 -21.47 1.56
N SER A 561 3.21 -22.12 2.59
CA SER A 561 3.71 -21.48 3.81
C SER A 561 5.22 -21.29 3.85
N MET A 562 5.99 -21.96 2.97
CA MET A 562 7.46 -21.96 3.01
C MET A 562 8.08 -20.64 2.57
N ASP A 563 7.68 -20.13 1.40
CA ASP A 563 8.23 -18.92 0.80
C ASP A 563 7.15 -18.14 0.04
N PRO A 564 6.93 -16.85 0.38
CA PRO A 564 5.91 -16.03 -0.29
C PRO A 564 6.11 -15.89 -1.80
N HIS A 565 7.35 -15.91 -2.29
CA HIS A 565 7.62 -15.79 -3.72
C HIS A 565 7.19 -17.04 -4.50
N ALA A 566 7.57 -18.22 -4.01
CA ALA A 566 7.18 -19.51 -4.58
C ALA A 566 5.65 -19.69 -4.49
N SER A 567 5.05 -19.34 -3.34
CA SER A 567 3.60 -19.37 -3.14
C SER A 567 2.86 -18.51 -4.16
N LEU A 568 3.35 -17.29 -4.40
CA LEU A 568 2.75 -16.36 -5.35
C LEU A 568 2.79 -16.90 -6.78
N GLN A 569 3.93 -17.43 -7.23
CA GLN A 569 4.07 -17.99 -8.57
C GLN A 569 3.14 -19.18 -8.76
N PHE A 570 3.05 -20.07 -7.78
CA PHE A 570 2.17 -21.23 -7.83
C PHE A 570 0.68 -20.82 -7.84
N LEU A 571 0.26 -19.91 -6.97
CA LEU A 571 -1.11 -19.41 -6.96
C LEU A 571 -1.46 -18.66 -8.25
N ASN A 572 -0.54 -17.88 -8.79
CA ASN A 572 -0.73 -17.21 -10.07
C ASN A 572 -0.94 -18.21 -11.22
N LEU A 573 -0.16 -19.31 -11.24
CA LEU A 573 -0.35 -20.39 -12.20
C LEU A 573 -1.75 -21.01 -12.06
N LEU A 574 -2.17 -21.37 -10.85
CA LEU A 574 -3.50 -21.93 -10.57
C LEU A 574 -4.61 -20.97 -11.01
N CYS A 575 -4.50 -19.70 -10.67
CA CYS A 575 -5.46 -18.67 -11.06
C CYS A 575 -5.56 -18.53 -12.59
N ARG A 576 -4.44 -18.51 -13.30
CA ARG A 576 -4.43 -18.46 -14.79
C ARG A 576 -5.13 -19.66 -15.40
N MET A 577 -4.91 -20.84 -14.87
CA MET A 577 -5.51 -22.06 -15.42
C MET A 577 -7.02 -22.09 -15.18
N ILE A 578 -7.49 -21.70 -13.99
CA ILE A 578 -8.92 -21.61 -13.71
C ILE A 578 -9.57 -20.49 -14.52
N SER A 579 -8.91 -19.35 -14.68
CA SER A 579 -9.35 -18.26 -15.55
C SER A 579 -9.58 -18.75 -16.98
N ARG A 580 -8.60 -19.45 -17.55
CA ARG A 580 -8.72 -20.06 -18.88
C ARG A 580 -9.91 -21.05 -18.96
N ARG A 581 -10.05 -21.94 -17.98
CA ARG A 581 -11.15 -22.89 -17.91
C ARG A 581 -12.51 -22.20 -17.84
N LEU A 582 -12.61 -21.14 -17.04
CA LEU A 582 -13.85 -20.35 -16.96
C LEU A 582 -14.22 -19.72 -18.29
N ARG A 583 -13.26 -19.20 -19.06
CA ARG A 583 -13.49 -18.70 -20.43
C ARG A 583 -14.03 -19.80 -21.34
N GLU A 584 -13.40 -20.96 -21.34
CA GLU A 584 -13.82 -22.12 -22.15
C GLU A 584 -15.24 -22.59 -21.80
N ILE A 585 -15.61 -22.60 -20.51
CA ILE A 585 -16.95 -22.97 -20.08
C ILE A 585 -17.96 -21.90 -20.50
N ASN A 586 -17.65 -20.63 -20.34
CA ASN A 586 -18.52 -19.52 -20.75
C ASN A 586 -18.75 -19.55 -22.27
N ASP A 587 -17.72 -19.78 -23.07
CA ASP A 587 -17.86 -19.91 -24.52
C ASP A 587 -18.73 -21.12 -24.90
N LYS A 588 -18.59 -22.25 -24.18
CA LYS A 588 -19.47 -23.42 -24.36
C LYS A 588 -20.92 -23.09 -23.99
N ILE A 589 -21.17 -22.40 -22.88
CA ILE A 589 -22.54 -21.98 -22.51
C ILE A 589 -23.16 -21.17 -23.64
N VAL A 590 -22.43 -20.22 -24.20
CA VAL A 590 -22.89 -19.38 -25.32
C VAL A 590 -23.15 -20.25 -26.56
N GLN A 591 -22.23 -21.14 -26.97
CA GLN A 591 -22.37 -22.02 -28.13
C GLN A 591 -23.59 -22.95 -28.01
N TRP A 592 -23.79 -23.56 -26.82
CA TRP A 592 -24.86 -24.50 -26.60
C TRP A 592 -26.24 -23.81 -26.58
N LYS A 593 -26.36 -22.64 -25.95
CA LYS A 593 -27.59 -21.86 -26.01
C LYS A 593 -27.94 -21.48 -27.45
N TYR A 594 -26.91 -21.16 -28.25
CA TYR A 594 -27.05 -20.90 -29.67
C TYR A 594 -27.61 -22.13 -30.42
N MET A 595 -27.04 -23.32 -30.22
CA MET A 595 -27.44 -24.54 -30.93
C MET A 595 -28.84 -25.04 -30.53
N SER A 596 -29.27 -24.78 -29.30
CA SER A 596 -30.58 -25.23 -28.78
C SER A 596 -31.76 -24.38 -29.20
N GLY A 597 -31.52 -23.24 -29.86
CA GLY A 597 -32.58 -22.29 -30.24
C GLY A 597 -33.28 -21.65 -29.05
N GLY A 598 -32.64 -21.63 -27.89
CA GLY A 598 -33.13 -21.02 -26.64
C GLY A 598 -32.96 -19.50 -26.67
N PHE A 599 -33.89 -18.80 -27.26
CA PHE A 599 -34.04 -17.34 -27.22
C PHE A 599 -35.23 -16.96 -26.36
#